data_f1836a1b7986a5689fba24ab0c05b434
#
_entry.id   f1836a1b7986a5689fba24ab0c05b434
#
_cell.length_a   1.000
_cell.length_b   1.000
_cell.length_c   1.000
_cell.angle_alpha   90.00
_cell.angle_beta   90.00
_cell.angle_gamma   90.00
#
_symmetry.space_group_name_H-M   'P 1'
#
loop_
_entity.id
_entity.type
_entity.pdbx_description
1 polymer ?
#
loop_
_entity_poly.entity_id
_entity_poly.type
_entity_poly.pdbx_seq_one_letter_code
_entity_poly.pdbx_strand_id
1 'polypeptide(L)'
;IIRPRGGDFLYSPVEIETMEEDIRMARQAGADGVVFGCLTPAGELDMPAMERLMKAAEGMAVTFHRAFDYVKDPKQVLETLIQLGVDRVLTSGQQPVAIKGAALLADLVKQADGRIVIMPGCGVNESNIAELARLTGASEFHFSARENKESQMKLRNPALSMGGTDMDEYMHPVTTAKRVRNTIQALKSSL
;
A
#
# COMPACT_ATOMS: atom_id res chain seq x y z
N ILE A 1 -7.52 -2.26 -5.32
CA ILE A 1 -7.36 -2.51 -3.88
C ILE A 1 -8.67 -3.07 -3.33
N ILE A 2 -8.57 -4.17 -2.60
CA ILE A 2 -9.69 -4.86 -1.97
C ILE A 2 -9.66 -4.51 -0.47
N ARG A 3 -10.50 -3.58 -0.08
CA ARG A 3 -10.55 -3.05 1.28
C ARG A 3 -11.95 -2.50 1.56
N PRO A 4 -12.81 -3.23 2.27
CA PRO A 4 -14.24 -2.89 2.40
C PRO A 4 -14.49 -1.60 3.20
N ARG A 5 -13.55 -1.19 4.03
CA ARG A 5 -13.65 0.03 4.85
C ARG A 5 -12.29 0.63 5.19
N GLY A 6 -12.30 1.85 5.70
CA GLY A 6 -11.17 2.46 6.38
C GLY A 6 -10.91 1.86 7.77
N GLY A 7 -9.94 2.41 8.49
CA GLY A 7 -9.55 1.97 9.83
C GLY A 7 -8.54 0.82 9.81
N ASP A 8 -8.68 -0.12 10.74
CA ASP A 8 -7.80 -1.27 10.92
C ASP A 8 -7.94 -2.35 9.83
N PHE A 9 -7.30 -3.50 10.04
CA PHE A 9 -7.26 -4.63 9.12
C PHE A 9 -7.81 -5.92 9.72
N LEU A 10 -8.57 -5.79 10.82
CA LEU A 10 -9.32 -6.87 11.44
C LEU A 10 -10.73 -6.86 10.84
N TYR A 11 -11.07 -7.85 10.05
CA TYR A 11 -12.34 -7.91 9.32
C TYR A 11 -13.29 -8.95 9.90
N SER A 12 -14.59 -8.64 9.87
CA SER A 12 -15.66 -9.58 10.19
C SER A 12 -15.85 -10.62 9.07
N PRO A 13 -16.52 -11.74 9.35
CA PRO A 13 -16.82 -12.73 8.31
C PRO A 13 -17.53 -12.16 7.08
N VAL A 14 -18.47 -11.23 7.25
CA VAL A 14 -19.19 -10.57 6.15
C VAL A 14 -18.26 -9.67 5.32
N GLU A 15 -17.34 -8.97 5.97
CA GLU A 15 -16.33 -8.16 5.26
C GLU A 15 -15.40 -9.06 4.44
N ILE A 16 -14.98 -10.21 4.96
CA ILE A 16 -14.17 -11.19 4.19
C ILE A 16 -14.95 -11.74 2.99
N GLU A 17 -16.23 -12.05 3.15
CA GLU A 17 -17.09 -12.47 2.03
C GLU A 17 -17.19 -11.38 0.96
N THR A 18 -17.35 -10.11 1.36
CA THR A 18 -17.35 -8.97 0.45
C THR A 18 -16.03 -8.85 -0.29
N MET A 19 -14.90 -8.96 0.42
CA MET A 19 -13.57 -8.92 -0.19
C MET A 19 -13.36 -10.05 -1.20
N GLU A 20 -13.83 -11.25 -0.89
CA GLU A 20 -13.76 -12.40 -1.79
C GLU A 20 -14.56 -12.17 -3.08
N GLU A 21 -15.77 -11.58 -2.98
CA GLU A 21 -16.57 -11.24 -4.15
C GLU A 21 -15.94 -10.10 -4.97
N ASP A 22 -15.42 -9.07 -4.32
CA ASP A 22 -14.68 -7.97 -4.98
C ASP A 22 -13.49 -8.50 -5.78
N ILE A 23 -12.76 -9.49 -5.25
CA ILE A 23 -11.65 -10.15 -5.97
C ILE A 23 -12.17 -10.89 -7.20
N ARG A 24 -13.29 -11.65 -7.08
CA ARG A 24 -13.88 -12.35 -8.23
C ARG A 24 -14.33 -11.37 -9.31
N MET A 25 -14.95 -10.26 -8.91
CA MET A 25 -15.36 -9.20 -9.84
C MET A 25 -14.16 -8.53 -10.51
N ALA A 26 -13.08 -8.25 -9.77
CA ALA A 26 -11.85 -7.71 -10.33
C ALA A 26 -11.26 -8.64 -11.40
N ARG A 27 -11.21 -9.95 -11.13
CA ARG A 27 -10.76 -10.96 -12.08
C ARG A 27 -11.64 -11.01 -13.34
N GLN A 28 -12.96 -11.01 -13.18
CA GLN A 28 -13.90 -10.98 -14.31
C GLN A 28 -13.73 -9.72 -15.17
N ALA A 29 -13.39 -8.60 -14.54
CA ALA A 29 -13.09 -7.34 -15.22
C ALA A 29 -11.71 -7.31 -15.90
N GLY A 30 -10.90 -8.38 -15.77
CA GLY A 30 -9.58 -8.50 -16.40
C GLY A 30 -8.46 -7.78 -15.65
N ALA A 31 -8.57 -7.61 -14.33
CA ALA A 31 -7.47 -7.07 -13.54
C ALA A 31 -6.28 -8.06 -13.50
N ASP A 32 -5.06 -7.54 -13.67
CA ASP A 32 -3.83 -8.34 -13.59
C ASP A 32 -3.45 -8.72 -12.15
N GLY A 33 -3.95 -7.98 -11.17
CA GLY A 33 -3.64 -8.24 -9.77
C GLY A 33 -4.54 -7.48 -8.80
N VAL A 34 -4.46 -7.87 -7.53
CA VAL A 34 -5.23 -7.30 -6.43
C VAL A 34 -4.34 -7.00 -5.23
N VAL A 35 -4.81 -6.08 -4.38
CA VAL A 35 -4.10 -5.63 -3.18
C VAL A 35 -5.00 -5.79 -1.97
N PHE A 36 -4.60 -6.60 -0.99
CA PHE A 36 -5.35 -6.82 0.26
C PHE A 36 -4.43 -7.20 1.42
N GLY A 37 -5.00 -7.44 2.60
CA GLY A 37 -4.30 -7.94 3.79
C GLY A 37 -5.22 -7.94 5.00
N CYS A 38 -5.19 -9.03 5.76
CA CYS A 38 -6.05 -9.26 6.92
C CYS A 38 -5.20 -9.62 8.13
N LEU A 39 -5.54 -9.04 9.28
CA LEU A 39 -4.84 -9.26 10.54
C LEU A 39 -5.80 -9.77 11.62
N THR A 40 -5.25 -10.52 12.57
CA THR A 40 -5.91 -10.89 13.82
C THR A 40 -5.89 -9.73 14.82
N PRO A 41 -6.67 -9.80 15.91
CA PRO A 41 -6.58 -8.82 17.01
C PRO A 41 -5.19 -8.71 17.65
N ALA A 42 -4.34 -9.74 17.50
CA ALA A 42 -2.98 -9.78 18.02
C ALA A 42 -1.93 -9.17 17.08
N GLY A 43 -2.34 -8.67 15.90
CA GLY A 43 -1.41 -8.15 14.87
C GLY A 43 -0.65 -9.26 14.15
N GLU A 44 -1.22 -10.45 14.06
CA GLU A 44 -0.72 -11.58 13.27
C GLU A 44 -1.52 -11.68 11.97
N LEU A 45 -1.03 -12.44 10.98
CA LEU A 45 -1.82 -12.71 9.78
C LEU A 45 -3.08 -13.52 10.14
N ASP A 46 -4.23 -13.08 9.66
CA ASP A 46 -5.46 -13.89 9.69
C ASP A 46 -5.34 -14.96 8.58
N MET A 47 -4.72 -16.07 8.92
CA MET A 47 -4.42 -17.14 7.96
C MET A 47 -5.67 -17.68 7.27
N PRO A 48 -6.79 -18.02 7.98
CA PRO A 48 -8.02 -18.45 7.33
C PRO A 48 -8.56 -17.45 6.32
N ALA A 49 -8.57 -16.16 6.64
CA ALA A 49 -8.99 -15.11 5.72
C ALA A 49 -8.03 -14.97 4.55
N MET A 50 -6.71 -14.95 4.80
CA MET A 50 -5.70 -14.84 3.76
C MET A 50 -5.75 -16.00 2.76
N GLU A 51 -5.88 -17.24 3.21
CA GLU A 51 -6.00 -18.43 2.34
C GLU A 51 -7.26 -18.37 1.45
N ARG A 52 -8.40 -17.93 2.00
CA ARG A 52 -9.63 -17.73 1.23
C ARG A 52 -9.44 -16.70 0.12
N LEU A 53 -8.86 -15.53 0.45
CA LEU A 53 -8.65 -14.44 -0.50
C LEU A 53 -7.59 -14.79 -1.54
N MET A 54 -6.51 -15.47 -1.17
CA MET A 54 -5.51 -16.00 -2.10
C MET A 54 -6.13 -16.98 -3.10
N LYS A 55 -7.01 -17.88 -2.63
CA LYS A 55 -7.76 -18.78 -3.52
C LYS A 55 -8.67 -18.03 -4.49
N ALA A 56 -9.36 -16.98 -4.02
CA ALA A 56 -10.18 -16.14 -4.89
C ALA A 56 -9.35 -15.38 -5.94
N ALA A 57 -8.11 -15.01 -5.59
CA ALA A 57 -7.15 -14.29 -6.43
C ALA A 57 -6.30 -15.22 -7.33
N GLU A 58 -6.57 -16.52 -7.38
CA GLU A 58 -5.80 -17.49 -8.16
C GLU A 58 -5.65 -17.02 -9.63
N GLY A 59 -4.39 -16.98 -10.10
CA GLY A 59 -4.03 -16.50 -11.45
C GLY A 59 -3.83 -14.99 -11.58
N MET A 60 -4.01 -14.21 -10.49
CA MET A 60 -3.70 -12.79 -10.44
C MET A 60 -2.50 -12.53 -9.53
N ALA A 61 -1.76 -11.45 -9.81
CA ALA A 61 -0.72 -10.99 -8.88
C ALA A 61 -1.35 -10.44 -7.59
N VAL A 62 -0.75 -10.77 -6.44
CA VAL A 62 -1.23 -10.33 -5.13
C VAL A 62 -0.20 -9.45 -4.44
N THR A 63 -0.63 -8.28 -3.99
CA THR A 63 0.15 -7.40 -3.12
C THR A 63 -0.46 -7.38 -1.72
N PHE A 64 0.34 -7.70 -0.70
CA PHE A 64 -0.05 -7.45 0.68
C PHE A 64 0.21 -5.99 1.02
N HIS A 65 -0.82 -5.26 1.41
CA HIS A 65 -0.75 -3.82 1.61
C HIS A 65 -0.19 -3.43 3.00
N ARG A 66 -0.34 -2.16 3.37
CA ARG A 66 0.18 -1.58 4.61
C ARG A 66 -0.38 -2.17 5.91
N ALA A 67 -1.22 -3.19 5.88
CA ALA A 67 -1.46 -4.04 7.04
C ALA A 67 -0.14 -4.61 7.59
N PHE A 68 0.87 -4.79 6.72
CA PHE A 68 2.22 -5.19 7.11
C PHE A 68 2.88 -4.22 8.11
N ASP A 69 2.54 -2.95 8.08
CA ASP A 69 3.08 -1.98 9.03
C ASP A 69 2.54 -2.13 10.45
N TYR A 70 1.50 -2.96 10.64
CA TYR A 70 0.84 -3.23 11.94
C TYR A 70 1.13 -4.62 12.50
N VAL A 71 1.92 -5.44 11.79
CA VAL A 71 2.24 -6.77 12.29
C VAL A 71 3.27 -6.72 13.43
N LYS A 72 3.16 -7.67 14.35
CA LYS A 72 4.04 -7.77 15.52
C LYS A 72 5.47 -8.18 15.15
N ASP A 73 5.62 -9.14 14.24
CA ASP A 73 6.90 -9.65 13.77
C ASP A 73 6.96 -9.61 12.24
N PRO A 74 7.50 -8.51 11.66
CA PRO A 74 7.54 -8.36 10.21
C PRO A 74 8.44 -9.39 9.50
N LYS A 75 9.48 -9.90 10.16
CA LYS A 75 10.37 -10.89 9.56
C LYS A 75 9.70 -12.26 9.45
N GLN A 76 8.98 -12.68 10.48
CA GLN A 76 8.22 -13.92 10.45
C GLN A 76 7.05 -13.83 9.47
N VAL A 77 6.32 -12.70 9.47
CA VAL A 77 5.19 -12.48 8.55
C VAL A 77 5.66 -12.47 7.10
N LEU A 78 6.84 -11.92 6.80
CA LEU A 78 7.41 -11.96 5.45
C LEU A 78 7.57 -13.41 4.95
N GLU A 79 8.13 -14.31 5.76
CA GLU A 79 8.26 -15.72 5.36
C GLU A 79 6.90 -16.39 5.13
N THR A 80 5.91 -16.09 5.97
CA THR A 80 4.56 -16.61 5.78
C THR A 80 3.93 -16.11 4.47
N LEU A 81 4.09 -14.83 4.14
CA LEU A 81 3.59 -14.28 2.88
C LEU A 81 4.28 -14.90 1.65
N ILE A 82 5.59 -15.18 1.74
CA ILE A 82 6.33 -15.91 0.70
C ILE A 82 5.74 -17.31 0.52
N GLN A 83 5.49 -18.03 1.61
CA GLN A 83 4.90 -19.40 1.56
C GLN A 83 3.48 -19.39 0.99
N LEU A 84 2.70 -18.33 1.23
CA LEU A 84 1.37 -18.12 0.65
C LEU A 84 1.40 -17.80 -0.84
N GLY A 85 2.56 -17.46 -1.41
CA GLY A 85 2.69 -17.08 -2.81
C GLY A 85 2.26 -15.63 -3.09
N VAL A 86 2.40 -14.73 -2.12
CA VAL A 86 2.20 -13.29 -2.32
C VAL A 86 3.36 -12.72 -3.14
N ASP A 87 3.08 -11.89 -4.13
CA ASP A 87 4.10 -11.36 -5.04
C ASP A 87 4.80 -10.11 -4.48
N ARG A 88 4.10 -9.28 -3.71
CA ARG A 88 4.60 -7.98 -3.21
C ARG A 88 4.15 -7.68 -1.81
N VAL A 89 4.97 -6.94 -1.08
CA VAL A 89 4.60 -6.30 0.20
C VAL A 89 4.78 -4.79 0.07
N LEU A 90 3.69 -4.04 0.22
CA LEU A 90 3.71 -2.59 0.34
C LEU A 90 3.84 -2.21 1.81
N THR A 91 4.94 -1.55 2.17
CA THR A 91 5.24 -1.19 3.56
C THR A 91 6.01 0.11 3.66
N SER A 92 5.89 0.80 4.78
CA SER A 92 6.74 1.94 5.16
C SER A 92 7.87 1.55 6.12
N GLY A 93 8.07 0.23 6.35
CA GLY A 93 9.01 -0.25 7.35
C GLY A 93 8.52 0.02 8.77
N GLN A 94 7.21 -0.09 9.02
CA GLN A 94 6.55 0.17 10.30
C GLN A 94 6.78 1.59 10.84
N GLN A 95 7.02 2.55 9.95
CA GLN A 95 7.23 3.95 10.29
C GLN A 95 6.17 4.86 9.63
N PRO A 96 5.96 6.08 10.14
CA PRO A 96 5.01 7.01 9.52
C PRO A 96 5.29 7.30 8.05
N VAL A 97 6.56 7.24 7.62
CA VAL A 97 6.99 7.43 6.22
C VAL A 97 8.15 6.48 5.89
N ALA A 98 8.22 6.01 4.65
CA ALA A 98 9.16 4.99 4.21
C ALA A 98 10.64 5.33 4.46
N ILE A 99 11.04 6.59 4.27
CA ILE A 99 12.43 6.99 4.51
C ILE A 99 12.88 6.79 5.97
N LYS A 100 11.97 6.94 6.93
CA LYS A 100 12.25 6.65 8.35
C LYS A 100 12.34 5.16 8.64
N GLY A 101 11.68 4.34 7.83
CA GLY A 101 11.71 2.88 7.92
C GLY A 101 12.81 2.21 7.10
N ALA A 102 13.74 2.98 6.50
CA ALA A 102 14.72 2.46 5.55
C ALA A 102 15.57 1.30 6.11
N ALA A 103 15.89 1.29 7.39
CA ALA A 103 16.65 0.21 8.01
C ALA A 103 15.89 -1.13 7.98
N LEU A 104 14.62 -1.14 8.42
CA LEU A 104 13.80 -2.35 8.35
C LEU A 104 13.52 -2.74 6.90
N LEU A 105 13.26 -1.78 6.02
CA LEU A 105 13.05 -2.05 4.59
C LEU A 105 14.27 -2.75 3.96
N ALA A 106 15.50 -2.30 4.28
CA ALA A 106 16.73 -2.95 3.81
C ALA A 106 16.85 -4.39 4.33
N ASP A 107 16.55 -4.61 5.61
CA ASP A 107 16.54 -5.95 6.21
C ASP A 107 15.54 -6.87 5.50
N LEU A 108 14.32 -6.36 5.23
CA LEU A 108 13.27 -7.12 4.54
C LEU A 108 13.64 -7.42 3.08
N VAL A 109 14.23 -6.47 2.35
CA VAL A 109 14.73 -6.69 0.99
C VAL A 109 15.79 -7.79 0.99
N LYS A 110 16.74 -7.73 1.91
CA LYS A 110 17.77 -8.75 2.05
C LYS A 110 17.19 -10.12 2.40
N GLN A 111 16.23 -10.18 3.33
CA GLN A 111 15.57 -11.42 3.73
C GLN A 111 14.71 -12.00 2.59
N ALA A 112 14.03 -11.13 1.85
CA ALA A 112 13.19 -11.55 0.71
C ALA A 112 14.01 -12.29 -0.35
N ASP A 113 15.25 -11.90 -0.60
CA ASP A 113 16.19 -12.54 -1.54
C ASP A 113 15.55 -12.87 -2.90
N GLY A 114 14.78 -11.92 -3.44
CA GLY A 114 14.08 -12.05 -4.71
C GLY A 114 12.83 -12.96 -4.71
N ARG A 115 12.49 -13.61 -3.58
CA ARG A 115 11.32 -14.50 -3.47
C ARG A 115 9.98 -13.73 -3.42
N ILE A 116 10.01 -12.49 -3.00
CA ILE A 116 8.88 -11.56 -2.92
C ILE A 116 9.41 -10.13 -3.08
N VAL A 117 8.64 -9.25 -3.71
CA VAL A 117 9.04 -7.86 -3.86
C VAL A 117 8.69 -7.05 -2.61
N ILE A 118 9.67 -6.38 -2.02
CA ILE A 118 9.44 -5.35 -1.00
C ILE A 118 9.29 -4.00 -1.71
N MET A 119 8.11 -3.39 -1.59
CA MET A 119 7.76 -2.15 -2.26
C MET A 119 7.58 -1.03 -1.21
N PRO A 120 8.60 -0.18 -0.98
CA PRO A 120 8.48 0.96 -0.08
C PRO A 120 7.38 1.91 -0.52
N GLY A 121 6.53 2.32 0.43
CA GLY A 121 5.46 3.30 0.19
C GLY A 121 5.18 4.15 1.41
N CYS A 122 4.38 5.18 1.25
CA CYS A 122 4.11 6.27 2.19
C CYS A 122 5.20 7.33 2.23
N GLY A 123 4.86 8.52 1.74
CA GLY A 123 5.76 9.68 1.71
C GLY A 123 6.87 9.61 0.67
N VAL A 124 6.86 8.63 -0.23
CA VAL A 124 7.81 8.54 -1.35
C VAL A 124 7.49 9.62 -2.38
N ASN A 125 8.52 10.36 -2.78
CA ASN A 125 8.43 11.46 -3.73
C ASN A 125 9.79 11.75 -4.38
N GLU A 126 9.83 12.73 -5.28
CA GLU A 126 11.01 13.12 -6.04
C GLU A 126 12.23 13.53 -5.20
N SER A 127 12.04 13.97 -3.96
CA SER A 127 13.14 14.41 -3.09
C SER A 127 13.80 13.28 -2.30
N ASN A 128 13.15 12.13 -2.19
CA ASN A 128 13.65 11.05 -1.33
C ASN A 128 13.73 9.66 -1.99
N ILE A 129 13.15 9.46 -3.16
CA ILE A 129 13.10 8.13 -3.79
C ILE A 129 14.49 7.59 -4.14
N ALA A 130 15.41 8.44 -4.58
CA ALA A 130 16.79 8.07 -4.90
C ALA A 130 17.55 7.60 -3.65
N GLU A 131 17.43 8.35 -2.57
CA GLU A 131 18.03 7.99 -1.29
C GLU A 131 17.43 6.69 -0.75
N LEU A 132 16.10 6.58 -0.80
CA LEU A 132 15.40 5.38 -0.35
C LEU A 132 15.81 4.13 -1.14
N ALA A 133 15.97 4.24 -2.46
CA ALA A 133 16.48 3.15 -3.29
C ALA A 133 17.89 2.71 -2.88
N ARG A 134 18.78 3.67 -2.69
CA ARG A 134 20.17 3.41 -2.26
C ARG A 134 20.24 2.77 -0.87
N LEU A 135 19.42 3.22 0.08
CA LEU A 135 19.42 2.72 1.46
C LEU A 135 18.81 1.33 1.58
N THR A 136 17.79 1.03 0.77
CA THR A 136 16.99 -0.20 0.94
C THR A 136 17.35 -1.30 -0.05
N GLY A 137 17.88 -0.95 -1.22
CA GLY A 137 18.06 -1.89 -2.33
C GLY A 137 16.73 -2.32 -2.99
N ALA A 138 15.60 -1.67 -2.65
CA ALA A 138 14.32 -1.97 -3.26
C ALA A 138 14.29 -1.56 -4.75
N SER A 139 13.60 -2.36 -5.56
CA SER A 139 13.47 -2.15 -7.01
C SER A 139 12.11 -1.57 -7.43
N GLU A 140 11.09 -1.67 -6.59
CA GLU A 140 9.76 -1.13 -6.84
C GLU A 140 9.36 -0.15 -5.72
N PHE A 141 8.64 0.94 -6.08
CA PHE A 141 8.26 2.00 -5.14
C PHE A 141 6.81 2.42 -5.39
N HIS A 142 6.07 2.65 -4.31
CA HIS A 142 4.71 3.17 -4.36
C HIS A 142 4.69 4.65 -3.96
N PHE A 143 4.10 5.52 -4.82
CA PHE A 143 3.93 6.93 -4.52
C PHE A 143 2.66 7.49 -5.15
N SER A 144 2.12 8.55 -4.56
CA SER A 144 0.87 9.17 -5.00
C SER A 144 1.07 10.33 -5.98
N ALA A 145 2.22 10.97 -5.99
CA ALA A 145 2.54 12.15 -6.80
C ALA A 145 1.47 13.25 -6.76
N ARG A 146 0.85 13.47 -5.58
CA ARG A 146 -0.26 14.40 -5.40
C ARG A 146 0.22 15.83 -5.21
N GLU A 147 -0.53 16.77 -5.78
CA GLU A 147 -0.48 18.21 -5.52
C GLU A 147 -1.86 18.68 -5.09
N ASN A 148 -1.92 19.65 -4.18
CA ASN A 148 -3.19 20.26 -3.82
C ASN A 148 -3.62 21.21 -4.93
N LYS A 149 -4.82 21.00 -5.46
CA LYS A 149 -5.45 21.83 -6.47
C LYS A 149 -6.67 22.51 -5.88
N GLU A 150 -6.76 23.82 -6.06
CA GLU A 150 -7.91 24.61 -5.64
C GLU A 150 -9.14 24.27 -6.49
N SER A 151 -10.29 24.16 -5.82
CA SER A 151 -11.59 23.98 -6.47
C SER A 151 -11.94 25.19 -7.33
N GLN A 152 -12.51 24.95 -8.51
CA GLN A 152 -13.07 25.99 -9.37
C GLN A 152 -14.47 26.46 -8.94
N MET A 153 -15.00 25.90 -7.85
CA MET A 153 -16.30 26.28 -7.31
C MET A 153 -16.26 27.71 -6.79
N LYS A 154 -17.11 28.59 -7.35
CA LYS A 154 -17.16 30.03 -7.00
C LYS A 154 -17.94 30.26 -5.70
N LEU A 155 -19.06 29.55 -5.54
CA LEU A 155 -19.85 29.62 -4.31
C LEU A 155 -19.16 28.78 -3.23
N ARG A 156 -18.81 29.41 -2.11
CA ARG A 156 -18.21 28.77 -0.95
C ARG A 156 -19.05 29.06 0.28
N ASN A 157 -19.28 28.05 1.08
CA ASN A 157 -19.94 28.20 2.38
C ASN A 157 -18.97 27.80 3.49
N PRO A 158 -18.26 28.75 4.11
CA PRO A 158 -17.28 28.44 5.17
C PRO A 158 -17.91 27.96 6.48
N ALA A 159 -19.24 28.05 6.60
CA ALA A 159 -19.95 27.57 7.79
C ALA A 159 -20.29 26.08 7.75
N LEU A 160 -20.09 25.40 6.62
CA LEU A 160 -20.36 23.98 6.45
C LEU A 160 -19.06 23.20 6.29
N SER A 161 -18.98 22.05 6.97
CA SER A 161 -17.99 21.03 6.73
C SER A 161 -18.69 19.69 6.53
N MET A 162 -18.31 18.97 5.46
CA MET A 162 -18.88 17.67 5.12
C MET A 162 -17.98 16.51 5.57
N GLY A 163 -16.81 16.79 6.15
CA GLY A 163 -15.82 15.83 6.58
C GLY A 163 -15.27 16.14 7.97
N GLY A 164 -14.04 15.73 8.24
CA GLY A 164 -13.34 16.09 9.49
C GLY A 164 -12.93 17.55 9.51
N THR A 165 -12.72 18.08 10.70
CA THR A 165 -12.43 19.49 10.99
C THR A 165 -11.15 20.05 10.34
N ASP A 166 -10.31 19.19 9.77
CA ASP A 166 -8.99 19.55 9.24
C ASP A 166 -8.89 19.52 7.71
N MET A 167 -10.01 19.32 7.00
CA MET A 167 -10.02 19.28 5.52
C MET A 167 -10.60 20.55 4.95
N ASP A 168 -9.81 21.26 4.14
CA ASP A 168 -10.33 22.30 3.25
C ASP A 168 -11.05 21.64 2.06
N GLU A 169 -12.37 21.71 2.05
CA GLU A 169 -13.24 21.10 1.03
C GLU A 169 -13.03 21.70 -0.36
N TYR A 170 -12.39 22.86 -0.43
CA TYR A 170 -12.06 23.54 -1.69
C TYR A 170 -10.64 23.26 -2.18
N MET A 171 -9.91 22.36 -1.49
CA MET A 171 -8.60 21.86 -1.91
C MET A 171 -8.65 20.36 -2.19
N HIS A 172 -8.28 19.94 -3.39
CA HIS A 172 -8.29 18.54 -3.79
C HIS A 172 -6.88 18.04 -4.04
N PRO A 173 -6.45 16.94 -3.37
CA PRO A 173 -5.21 16.28 -3.70
C PRO A 173 -5.37 15.51 -5.02
N VAL A 174 -4.68 15.95 -6.08
CA VAL A 174 -4.71 15.33 -7.40
C VAL A 174 -3.33 14.83 -7.81
N THR A 175 -3.25 13.65 -8.39
CA THR A 175 -2.01 13.13 -8.99
C THR A 175 -1.70 13.93 -10.27
N THR A 176 -0.45 14.41 -10.40
CA THR A 176 -0.04 15.17 -11.56
C THR A 176 1.04 14.47 -12.37
N ALA A 177 0.91 14.51 -13.69
CA ALA A 177 1.91 13.93 -14.60
C ALA A 177 3.31 14.54 -14.40
N LYS A 178 3.39 15.82 -13.98
CA LYS A 178 4.65 16.48 -13.66
C LYS A 178 5.36 15.80 -12.50
N ARG A 179 4.68 15.59 -11.36
CA ARG A 179 5.27 14.96 -10.19
C ARG A 179 5.61 13.49 -10.44
N VAL A 180 4.77 12.78 -11.21
CA VAL A 180 5.09 11.40 -11.62
C VAL A 180 6.41 11.37 -12.40
N ARG A 181 6.55 12.21 -13.43
CA ARG A 181 7.80 12.30 -14.22
C ARG A 181 8.99 12.66 -13.36
N ASN A 182 8.87 13.67 -12.49
CA ASN A 182 9.96 14.11 -11.62
C ASN A 182 10.43 12.98 -10.68
N THR A 183 9.48 12.25 -10.08
CA THR A 183 9.79 11.13 -9.18
C THR A 183 10.50 9.99 -9.92
N ILE A 184 10.02 9.62 -11.12
CA ILE A 184 10.66 8.60 -11.96
C ILE A 184 12.07 9.06 -12.40
N GLN A 185 12.22 10.32 -12.79
CA GLN A 185 13.51 10.86 -13.23
C GLN A 185 14.52 10.90 -12.07
N ALA A 186 14.10 11.30 -10.87
CA ALA A 186 14.95 11.30 -9.68
C ALA A 186 15.50 9.89 -9.37
N LEU A 187 14.65 8.85 -9.49
CA LEU A 187 15.10 7.47 -9.32
C LEU A 187 16.09 7.06 -10.42
N LYS A 188 15.77 7.30 -11.70
CA LYS A 188 16.64 6.91 -12.84
C LYS A 188 18.01 7.58 -12.82
N SER A 189 18.09 8.80 -12.32
CA SER A 189 19.37 9.53 -12.22
C SER A 189 20.28 9.02 -11.10
N SER A 190 19.78 8.13 -10.24
CA SER A 190 20.52 7.57 -9.10
C SER A 190 20.96 6.12 -9.30
N LEU A 191 20.50 5.48 -10.38
CA LEU A 191 20.90 4.14 -10.82
C LEU A 191 22.08 4.20 -11.80
#